data_39a96113a39de05e277790686cad8b55
#
_entry.id   39a96113a39de05e277790686cad8b55
#
_cell.length_a   1.000
_cell.length_b   1.000
_cell.length_c   1.000
_cell.angle_alpha   90.00
_cell.angle_beta   90.00
_cell.angle_gamma   90.00
#
_symmetry.space_group_name_H-M   'P 1'
#
loop_
_entity.id
_entity.type
_entity.pdbx_description
1 polymer ?
#
loop_
_entity_poly.entity_id
_entity_poly.type
_entity_poly.pdbx_seq_one_letter_code
_entity_poly.pdbx_strand_id
1 'polypeptide(L)'
;MYAKVIYIQVGRVEPPWDLWGRIFQWLGPAPSVLGRQGPAPSVLGRQGPVPSVLGRQGPPPTGQRWRLFWFPAPNKRVMPTEGEVGPAHLNGGYTFPCKSDCIVVYRHEEATRVLLHEILHAACLDPPADLPLKEATTETWAELYLVALCSGGSLKKAAELWAIQSQWISNQNSKLKIHYSIEGPEHYAWRYTVGRELILRSLKIELPEPKASRSRSLRLTSPDLL
;
A
#
# COMPACT_ATOMS: atom_id res chain seq x y z
N MET A 1 3.30 -11.16 -20.87
CA MET A 1 3.00 -11.63 -19.47
C MET A 1 4.05 -10.99 -18.55
N TYR A 2 3.62 -10.12 -17.63
CA TYR A 2 4.51 -9.30 -16.80
C TYR A 2 4.79 -9.90 -15.42
N ALA A 3 3.94 -10.82 -14.94
CA ALA A 3 4.08 -11.42 -13.63
C ALA A 3 3.90 -12.94 -13.64
N LYS A 4 4.51 -13.61 -12.67
CA LYS A 4 4.26 -15.00 -12.29
C LYS A 4 3.75 -15.01 -10.85
N VAL A 5 2.56 -15.52 -10.65
CA VAL A 5 2.02 -15.76 -9.31
C VAL A 5 2.21 -17.21 -8.97
N ILE A 6 2.84 -17.45 -7.83
CA ILE A 6 3.02 -18.77 -7.24
C ILE A 6 2.18 -18.76 -5.97
N TYR A 7 1.18 -19.62 -5.87
CA TYR A 7 0.34 -19.66 -4.70
C TYR A 7 0.25 -21.07 -4.12
N ILE A 8 0.15 -21.14 -2.81
CA ILE A 8 -0.19 -22.36 -2.09
C ILE A 8 -1.66 -22.24 -1.74
N GLN A 9 -2.47 -23.12 -2.30
CA GLN A 9 -3.90 -23.12 -2.06
C GLN A 9 -4.19 -23.56 -0.62
N VAL A 10 -4.71 -22.63 0.17
CA VAL A 10 -5.24 -22.89 1.51
C VAL A 10 -6.75 -22.69 1.43
N GLY A 11 -7.49 -23.79 1.38
CA GLY A 11 -8.94 -23.75 1.16
C GLY A 11 -9.29 -23.36 -0.30
N ARG A 12 -10.41 -22.61 -0.47
CA ARG A 12 -10.90 -22.15 -1.79
C ARG A 12 -10.69 -20.66 -2.06
N VAL A 13 -9.69 -20.08 -1.40
CA VAL A 13 -9.44 -18.64 -1.53
C VAL A 13 -8.53 -18.39 -2.73
N GLU A 14 -9.07 -17.75 -3.75
CA GLU A 14 -8.32 -17.33 -4.91
C GLU A 14 -7.92 -15.85 -4.84
N PRO A 15 -6.79 -15.47 -5.48
CA PRO A 15 -6.46 -14.06 -5.66
C PRO A 15 -7.54 -13.34 -6.47
N PRO A 16 -7.76 -12.04 -6.29
CA PRO A 16 -8.63 -11.24 -7.13
C PRO A 16 -7.95 -10.97 -8.49
N TRP A 17 -7.94 -11.97 -9.35
CA TRP A 17 -7.16 -12.04 -10.59
C TRP A 17 -7.34 -10.84 -11.51
N ASP A 18 -8.57 -10.34 -11.67
CA ASP A 18 -8.85 -9.19 -12.53
C ASP A 18 -8.19 -7.92 -12.02
N LEU A 19 -8.22 -7.69 -10.72
CA LEU A 19 -7.62 -6.51 -10.11
C LEU A 19 -6.09 -6.61 -10.12
N TRP A 20 -5.54 -7.77 -9.77
CA TRP A 20 -4.10 -8.01 -9.83
C TRP A 20 -3.56 -7.96 -11.25
N GLY A 21 -4.31 -8.48 -12.22
CA GLY A 21 -3.98 -8.36 -13.65
C GLY A 21 -3.83 -6.91 -14.09
N ARG A 22 -4.75 -6.02 -13.66
CA ARG A 22 -4.66 -4.57 -13.93
C ARG A 22 -3.47 -3.91 -13.27
N ILE A 23 -3.13 -4.29 -12.03
CA ILE A 23 -1.95 -3.79 -11.33
C ILE A 23 -0.69 -4.12 -12.12
N PHE A 24 -0.47 -5.38 -12.50
CA PHE A 24 0.71 -5.78 -13.26
C PHE A 24 0.73 -5.23 -14.68
N GLN A 25 -0.43 -5.03 -15.31
CA GLN A 25 -0.53 -4.36 -16.60
C GLN A 25 -0.13 -2.89 -16.50
N TRP A 26 -0.56 -2.19 -15.47
CA TRP A 26 -0.21 -0.80 -15.22
C TRP A 26 1.28 -0.62 -14.90
N LEU A 27 1.86 -1.49 -14.10
CA LEU A 27 3.29 -1.45 -13.76
C LEU A 27 4.19 -1.83 -14.93
N GLY A 28 3.70 -2.64 -15.87
CA GLY A 28 4.52 -3.18 -16.95
C GLY A 28 5.54 -4.22 -16.47
N PRO A 29 6.63 -4.45 -17.24
CA PRO A 29 7.68 -5.38 -16.87
C PRO A 29 8.42 -4.93 -15.61
N ALA A 30 8.87 -5.89 -14.80
CA ALA A 30 9.67 -5.60 -13.62
C ALA A 30 10.96 -4.86 -13.98
N PRO A 31 11.39 -3.87 -13.19
CA PRO A 31 12.63 -3.15 -13.44
C PRO A 31 13.82 -4.10 -13.41
N SER A 32 14.74 -3.98 -14.37
CA SER A 32 15.99 -4.71 -14.34
C SER A 32 16.91 -4.14 -13.26
N VAL A 33 17.45 -4.97 -12.41
CA VAL A 33 18.36 -4.59 -11.30
C VAL A 33 19.66 -3.93 -11.80
N LEU A 34 19.96 -4.01 -13.08
CA LEU A 34 21.23 -3.58 -13.69
C LEU A 34 21.24 -2.14 -14.22
N GLY A 35 20.39 -1.23 -13.79
CA GLY A 35 20.33 0.08 -14.44
C GLY A 35 20.02 1.34 -13.64
N ARG A 36 19.93 1.27 -12.32
CA ARG A 36 19.65 2.48 -11.52
C ARG A 36 20.66 2.72 -10.40
N GLN A 37 21.88 3.11 -10.80
CA GLN A 37 22.75 3.96 -9.98
C GLN A 37 22.67 5.40 -10.48
N GLY A 38 21.48 5.98 -10.47
CA GLY A 38 21.29 7.42 -10.65
C GLY A 38 20.77 8.01 -9.35
N PRO A 39 21.20 9.22 -8.95
CA PRO A 39 20.65 9.85 -7.77
C PRO A 39 19.14 10.00 -7.91
N ALA A 40 18.40 9.66 -6.84
CA ALA A 40 16.97 9.91 -6.76
C ALA A 40 16.68 11.38 -7.06
N PRO A 41 15.65 11.70 -7.88
CA PRO A 41 15.30 13.10 -8.11
C PRO A 41 14.94 13.74 -6.77
N SER A 42 15.62 14.81 -6.42
CA SER A 42 15.33 15.63 -5.23
C SER A 42 13.94 16.25 -5.38
N VAL A 43 12.99 15.84 -4.59
CA VAL A 43 11.60 16.32 -4.62
C VAL A 43 11.40 17.60 -3.81
N LEU A 44 12.45 18.33 -3.49
CA LEU A 44 12.37 19.63 -2.82
C LEU A 44 12.82 20.74 -3.75
N GLY A 45 11.87 21.34 -4.45
CA GLY A 45 12.02 22.63 -5.08
C GLY A 45 11.99 22.61 -6.61
N ARG A 46 10.80 22.53 -7.17
CA ARG A 46 10.31 23.28 -8.34
C ARG A 46 8.93 22.72 -8.74
N GLN A 47 7.96 23.63 -8.89
CA GLN A 47 6.72 23.36 -9.60
C GLN A 47 7.08 23.11 -11.09
N GLY A 48 7.34 21.85 -11.40
CA GLY A 48 7.47 21.35 -12.77
C GLY A 48 6.30 20.40 -13.05
N PRO A 49 5.88 20.26 -14.31
CA PRO A 49 4.74 19.41 -14.66
C PRO A 49 4.98 17.99 -14.16
N VAL A 50 3.91 17.37 -13.65
CA VAL A 50 3.88 15.97 -13.24
C VAL A 50 4.57 15.13 -14.33
N PRO A 51 5.58 14.31 -14.00
CA PRO A 51 6.19 13.47 -15.01
C PRO A 51 5.10 12.58 -15.62
N SER A 52 4.84 12.78 -16.91
CA SER A 52 3.92 11.89 -17.64
C SER A 52 4.56 10.51 -17.68
N VAL A 53 4.06 9.59 -16.87
CA VAL A 53 4.44 8.17 -16.85
C VAL A 53 4.05 7.46 -18.17
N LEU A 54 3.40 8.17 -19.08
CA LEU A 54 2.86 7.72 -20.36
C LEU A 54 3.84 7.84 -21.55
N GLY A 55 5.14 7.78 -21.33
CA GLY A 55 6.09 8.04 -22.40
C GLY A 55 7.27 7.08 -22.57
N ARG A 56 7.14 5.77 -22.28
CA ARG A 56 8.17 4.80 -22.69
C ARG A 56 7.59 3.72 -23.58
N GLN A 57 7.42 4.04 -24.85
CA GLN A 57 7.29 3.07 -25.94
C GLN A 57 8.70 2.62 -26.40
N GLY A 58 9.37 1.83 -25.57
CA GLY A 58 10.48 1.00 -26.02
C GLY A 58 10.09 -0.46 -25.88
N PRO A 59 10.61 -1.38 -26.71
CA PRO A 59 10.36 -2.79 -26.51
C PRO A 59 10.77 -3.17 -25.08
N PRO A 60 9.92 -3.90 -24.34
CA PRO A 60 10.25 -4.27 -22.97
C PRO A 60 11.56 -5.07 -22.96
N PRO A 61 12.49 -4.74 -22.07
CA PRO A 61 13.69 -5.56 -21.93
C PRO A 61 13.26 -6.99 -21.68
N THR A 62 13.78 -7.91 -22.49
CA THR A 62 13.50 -9.33 -22.45
C THR A 62 13.86 -9.87 -21.07
N GLY A 63 12.88 -10.22 -20.23
CA GLY A 63 13.12 -11.26 -19.28
C GLY A 63 12.73 -11.08 -17.82
N GLN A 64 12.64 -9.90 -17.25
CA GLN A 64 12.38 -9.82 -15.82
C GLN A 64 10.87 -9.72 -15.56
N ARG A 65 10.32 -10.73 -14.87
CA ARG A 65 8.91 -10.81 -14.47
C ARG A 65 8.82 -10.57 -12.98
N TRP A 66 7.76 -9.91 -12.56
CA TRP A 66 7.37 -9.88 -11.16
C TRP A 66 7.11 -11.31 -10.67
N ARG A 67 7.63 -11.66 -9.50
CA ARG A 67 7.36 -12.95 -8.87
C ARG A 67 6.66 -12.73 -7.54
N LEU A 68 5.40 -13.17 -7.47
CA LEU A 68 4.55 -13.04 -6.30
C LEU A 68 4.28 -14.42 -5.70
N PHE A 69 4.46 -14.53 -4.39
CA PHE A 69 4.09 -15.69 -3.59
C PHE A 69 2.86 -15.36 -2.78
N TRP A 70 1.81 -16.14 -2.93
CA TRP A 70 0.53 -15.96 -2.29
C TRP A 70 0.22 -17.08 -1.30
N PHE A 71 0.00 -16.73 -0.02
CA PHE A 71 -0.33 -17.64 1.08
C PHE A 71 -1.53 -17.11 1.84
N PRO A 72 -2.78 -17.39 1.42
CA PRO A 72 -3.99 -16.73 1.92
C PRO A 72 -4.37 -17.15 3.35
N ALA A 73 -3.56 -16.79 4.35
CA ALA A 73 -3.92 -17.02 5.74
C ALA A 73 -5.21 -16.26 6.10
N PRO A 74 -6.17 -16.90 6.79
CA PRO A 74 -7.47 -16.32 7.09
C PRO A 74 -7.45 -15.30 8.24
N ASN A 75 -6.32 -15.10 8.88
CA ASN A 75 -6.17 -14.25 10.04
C ASN A 75 -6.56 -12.80 9.74
N LYS A 76 -7.48 -12.26 10.52
CA LYS A 76 -7.93 -10.87 10.41
C LYS A 76 -7.02 -9.92 11.18
N ARG A 77 -6.99 -8.67 10.74
CA ARG A 77 -6.37 -7.58 11.48
C ARG A 77 -7.34 -7.10 12.56
N VAL A 78 -6.98 -7.34 13.81
CA VAL A 78 -7.80 -6.97 14.97
C VAL A 78 -6.93 -6.26 16.01
N MET A 79 -7.45 -5.20 16.60
CA MET A 79 -6.81 -4.53 17.73
C MET A 79 -6.61 -5.51 18.88
N PRO A 80 -5.40 -5.60 19.48
CA PRO A 80 -5.19 -6.44 20.65
C PRO A 80 -6.11 -6.00 21.81
N THR A 81 -6.41 -6.91 22.72
CA THR A 81 -7.12 -6.59 23.96
C THR A 81 -6.20 -5.94 24.97
N GLU A 82 -4.93 -6.34 24.95
CA GLU A 82 -3.89 -5.89 25.84
C GLU A 82 -2.56 -5.77 25.07
N GLY A 83 -1.67 -4.91 25.55
CA GLY A 83 -0.36 -4.70 24.97
C GLY A 83 -0.35 -3.82 23.72
N GLU A 84 0.76 -3.86 23.00
CA GLU A 84 1.03 -2.98 21.88
C GLU A 84 0.50 -3.52 20.54
N VAL A 85 0.17 -2.59 19.62
CA VAL A 85 -0.14 -2.92 18.23
C VAL A 85 1.17 -3.14 17.47
N GLY A 86 1.54 -4.40 17.28
CA GLY A 86 2.81 -4.81 16.67
C GLY A 86 2.66 -5.50 15.31
N PRO A 87 3.77 -6.09 14.81
CA PRO A 87 3.82 -6.73 13.48
C PRO A 87 2.77 -7.81 13.25
N ALA A 88 2.48 -8.63 14.24
CA ALA A 88 1.47 -9.69 14.14
C ALA A 88 0.07 -9.17 13.83
N HIS A 89 -0.23 -7.94 14.24
CA HIS A 89 -1.53 -7.30 14.02
C HIS A 89 -1.65 -6.63 12.65
N LEU A 90 -0.54 -6.10 12.11
CA LEU A 90 -0.55 -5.20 10.95
C LEU A 90 0.02 -5.83 9.67
N ASN A 91 1.07 -6.64 9.76
CA ASN A 91 1.72 -7.14 8.55
C ASN A 91 0.84 -8.11 7.77
N GLY A 92 0.91 -8.03 6.47
CA GLY A 92 0.19 -8.92 5.55
C GLY A 92 1.05 -9.47 4.42
N GLY A 93 2.23 -8.91 4.26
CA GLY A 93 3.21 -9.28 3.24
C GLY A 93 4.61 -8.86 3.64
N TYR A 94 5.56 -9.11 2.77
CA TYR A 94 6.90 -8.52 2.78
C TYR A 94 7.55 -8.65 1.42
N THR A 95 8.50 -7.75 1.16
CA THR A 95 9.43 -7.85 0.03
C THR A 95 10.80 -7.31 0.42
N PHE A 96 11.78 -7.55 -0.44
CA PHE A 96 13.08 -6.89 -0.31
C PHE A 96 13.09 -5.66 -1.21
N PRO A 97 13.51 -4.50 -0.71
CA PRO A 97 13.56 -3.29 -1.52
C PRO A 97 14.30 -3.49 -2.85
N CYS A 98 13.73 -3.01 -3.94
CA CYS A 98 14.28 -3.14 -5.28
C CYS A 98 14.40 -4.59 -5.81
N LYS A 99 13.68 -5.55 -5.23
CA LYS A 99 13.68 -6.96 -5.64
C LYS A 99 12.31 -7.39 -6.17
N SER A 100 12.20 -7.49 -7.48
CA SER A 100 10.95 -7.88 -8.15
C SER A 100 10.69 -9.38 -8.16
N ASP A 101 11.64 -10.18 -7.71
CA ASP A 101 11.62 -11.65 -7.77
C ASP A 101 11.14 -12.32 -6.47
N CYS A 102 10.84 -11.53 -5.42
CA CYS A 102 10.34 -12.05 -4.16
C CYS A 102 9.38 -11.06 -3.49
N ILE A 103 8.13 -11.07 -3.92
CA ILE A 103 7.03 -10.37 -3.27
C ILE A 103 6.18 -11.43 -2.58
N VAL A 104 5.96 -11.31 -1.28
CA VAL A 104 5.18 -12.27 -0.50
C VAL A 104 3.96 -11.59 0.09
N VAL A 105 2.79 -12.14 -0.17
CA VAL A 105 1.53 -11.74 0.46
C VAL A 105 0.98 -12.97 1.18
N TYR A 106 0.89 -12.90 2.50
CA TYR A 106 0.53 -14.04 3.34
C TYR A 106 -0.76 -13.85 4.16
N ARG A 107 -1.46 -12.73 3.96
CA ARG A 107 -2.77 -12.49 4.59
C ARG A 107 -3.83 -12.29 3.50
N HIS A 108 -4.92 -13.04 3.60
CA HIS A 108 -6.04 -12.89 2.65
C HIS A 108 -6.73 -11.53 2.81
N GLU A 109 -6.93 -11.10 4.07
CA GLU A 109 -7.54 -9.80 4.34
C GLU A 109 -6.69 -8.69 3.76
N GLU A 110 -7.27 -7.88 2.89
CA GLU A 110 -6.62 -6.74 2.20
C GLU A 110 -5.45 -7.12 1.27
N ALA A 111 -5.45 -8.33 0.73
CA ALA A 111 -4.36 -8.84 -0.10
C ALA A 111 -3.95 -7.92 -1.24
N THR A 112 -4.91 -7.28 -1.91
CA THR A 112 -4.63 -6.34 -3.01
C THR A 112 -3.91 -5.08 -2.53
N ARG A 113 -4.30 -4.55 -1.39
CA ARG A 113 -3.63 -3.41 -0.79
C ARG A 113 -2.21 -3.76 -0.36
N VAL A 114 -2.04 -4.91 0.29
CA VAL A 114 -0.72 -5.44 0.67
C VAL A 114 0.15 -5.61 -0.57
N LEU A 115 -0.39 -6.19 -1.65
CA LEU A 115 0.32 -6.33 -2.91
C LEU A 115 0.80 -4.98 -3.46
N LEU A 116 -0.06 -3.95 -3.45
CA LEU A 116 0.32 -2.60 -3.89
C LEU A 116 1.46 -2.02 -3.05
N HIS A 117 1.40 -2.17 -1.74
CA HIS A 117 2.46 -1.74 -0.82
C HIS A 117 3.79 -2.43 -1.13
N GLU A 118 3.80 -3.76 -1.20
CA GLU A 118 5.01 -4.54 -1.45
C GLU A 118 5.59 -4.29 -2.85
N ILE A 119 4.75 -4.06 -3.85
CA ILE A 119 5.20 -3.71 -5.20
C ILE A 119 5.91 -2.36 -5.24
N LEU A 120 5.47 -1.36 -4.48
CA LEU A 120 6.14 -0.05 -4.43
C LEU A 120 7.57 -0.20 -3.90
N HIS A 121 7.79 -0.98 -2.84
CA HIS A 121 9.13 -1.34 -2.36
C HIS A 121 9.94 -2.12 -3.40
N ALA A 122 9.34 -3.15 -3.99
CA ALA A 122 10.01 -3.99 -4.99
C ALA A 122 10.40 -3.22 -6.26
N ALA A 123 9.63 -2.18 -6.61
CA ALA A 123 9.87 -1.30 -7.74
C ALA A 123 10.89 -0.18 -7.47
N CYS A 124 11.49 -0.11 -6.28
CA CYS A 124 12.37 0.99 -5.87
C CYS A 124 11.69 2.37 -5.91
N LEU A 125 10.43 2.43 -5.53
CA LEU A 125 9.67 3.68 -5.49
C LEU A 125 9.64 4.32 -4.09
N ASP A 126 10.38 3.75 -3.16
CA ASP A 126 10.53 4.28 -1.81
C ASP A 126 11.18 5.67 -1.81
N PRO A 127 10.68 6.59 -0.97
CA PRO A 127 11.35 7.85 -0.77
C PRO A 127 12.70 7.65 -0.04
N PRO A 128 13.67 8.54 -0.22
CA PRO A 128 14.91 8.56 0.55
C PRO A 128 14.63 9.11 1.96
N ALA A 129 14.08 8.28 2.82
CA ALA A 129 13.70 8.62 4.19
C ALA A 129 14.09 7.50 5.17
N ASP A 130 14.04 7.79 6.46
CA ASP A 130 14.12 6.78 7.51
C ASP A 130 12.97 5.77 7.43
N LEU A 131 13.13 4.63 8.06
CA LEU A 131 12.19 3.53 7.92
C LEU A 131 10.74 3.89 8.28
N PRO A 132 10.43 4.55 9.41
CA PRO A 132 9.05 4.90 9.75
C PRO A 132 8.38 5.79 8.70
N LEU A 133 9.07 6.82 8.23
CA LEU A 133 8.53 7.75 7.25
C LEU A 133 8.42 7.13 5.85
N LYS A 134 9.38 6.28 5.48
CA LYS A 134 9.34 5.49 4.24
C LYS A 134 8.09 4.62 4.21
N GLU A 135 7.85 3.84 5.27
CA GLU A 135 6.67 2.98 5.38
C GLU A 135 5.37 3.80 5.32
N ALA A 136 5.28 4.89 6.10
CA ALA A 136 4.09 5.75 6.09
C ALA A 136 3.80 6.34 4.70
N THR A 137 4.85 6.69 3.96
CA THR A 137 4.74 7.18 2.58
C THR A 137 4.25 6.08 1.65
N THR A 138 4.86 4.91 1.69
CA THR A 138 4.49 3.76 0.84
C THR A 138 3.07 3.30 1.14
N GLU A 139 2.66 3.27 2.42
CA GLU A 139 1.31 2.97 2.84
C GLU A 139 0.29 3.99 2.29
N THR A 140 0.61 5.26 2.33
CA THR A 140 -0.26 6.31 1.78
C THR A 140 -0.45 6.15 0.27
N TRP A 141 0.64 5.92 -0.48
CA TRP A 141 0.55 5.70 -1.91
C TRP A 141 -0.18 4.41 -2.28
N ALA A 142 0.04 3.32 -1.54
CA ALA A 142 -0.71 2.07 -1.75
C ALA A 142 -2.22 2.29 -1.61
N GLU A 143 -2.63 3.12 -0.65
CA GLU A 143 -4.03 3.47 -0.44
C GLU A 143 -4.60 4.30 -1.59
N LEU A 144 -3.90 5.37 -1.99
CA LEU A 144 -4.32 6.23 -3.09
C LEU A 144 -4.41 5.46 -4.42
N TYR A 145 -3.46 4.58 -4.69
CA TYR A 145 -3.50 3.70 -5.87
C TYR A 145 -4.64 2.71 -5.82
N LEU A 146 -4.95 2.15 -4.65
CA LEU A 146 -6.09 1.24 -4.51
C LEU A 146 -7.40 1.95 -4.84
N VAL A 147 -7.63 3.15 -4.30
CA VAL A 147 -8.80 3.97 -4.61
C VAL A 147 -8.88 4.26 -6.12
N ALA A 148 -7.77 4.67 -6.72
CA ALA A 148 -7.71 4.94 -8.16
C ALA A 148 -8.04 3.71 -9.01
N LEU A 149 -7.49 2.54 -8.67
CA LEU A 149 -7.76 1.28 -9.36
C LEU A 149 -9.22 0.83 -9.23
N CYS A 150 -9.80 0.96 -8.02
CA CYS A 150 -11.20 0.60 -7.76
C CYS A 150 -12.19 1.57 -8.43
N SER A 151 -11.77 2.81 -8.66
CA SER A 151 -12.61 3.80 -9.38
C SER A 151 -12.76 3.49 -10.87
N GLY A 152 -11.87 2.68 -11.45
CA GLY A 152 -11.88 2.35 -12.87
C GLY A 152 -11.68 3.57 -13.78
N GLY A 153 -11.02 4.62 -13.31
CA GLY A 153 -10.78 5.87 -14.04
C GLY A 153 -11.89 6.93 -13.90
N SER A 154 -12.95 6.65 -13.17
CA SER A 154 -14.01 7.62 -12.89
C SER A 154 -13.61 8.53 -11.72
N LEU A 155 -13.45 9.83 -11.96
CA LEU A 155 -13.15 10.81 -10.92
C LEU A 155 -14.27 10.90 -9.87
N LYS A 156 -15.54 10.81 -10.31
CA LYS A 156 -16.68 10.80 -9.39
C LYS A 156 -16.60 9.62 -8.44
N LYS A 157 -16.41 8.41 -8.98
CA LYS A 157 -16.26 7.19 -8.17
C LYS A 157 -15.00 7.25 -7.28
N ALA A 158 -13.89 7.81 -7.76
CA ALA A 158 -12.70 8.00 -6.96
C ALA A 158 -12.97 8.88 -5.74
N ALA A 159 -13.69 9.99 -5.93
CA ALA A 159 -14.07 10.88 -4.82
C ALA A 159 -15.00 10.19 -3.81
N GLU A 160 -15.99 9.41 -4.28
CA GLU A 160 -16.88 8.63 -3.42
C GLU A 160 -16.11 7.58 -2.59
N LEU A 161 -15.23 6.82 -3.23
CA LEU A 161 -14.40 5.81 -2.57
C LEU A 161 -13.41 6.46 -1.58
N TRP A 162 -12.83 7.61 -1.96
CA TRP A 162 -11.95 8.36 -1.07
C TRP A 162 -12.69 8.89 0.17
N ALA A 163 -13.90 9.36 0.02
CA ALA A 163 -14.71 9.81 1.16
C ALA A 163 -14.94 8.67 2.19
N ILE A 164 -15.22 7.45 1.71
CA ILE A 164 -15.33 6.25 2.56
C ILE A 164 -13.98 5.95 3.23
N GLN A 165 -12.91 5.91 2.45
CA GLN A 165 -11.60 5.52 2.93
C GLN A 165 -10.98 6.55 3.89
N SER A 166 -11.11 7.84 3.61
CA SER A 166 -10.59 8.90 4.48
C SER A 166 -11.30 8.91 5.83
N GLN A 167 -12.62 8.68 5.86
CA GLN A 167 -13.37 8.53 7.11
C GLN A 167 -12.91 7.28 7.90
N TRP A 168 -12.62 6.17 7.20
CA TRP A 168 -12.09 4.96 7.82
C TRP A 168 -10.73 5.22 8.48
N ILE A 169 -9.80 5.88 7.77
CA ILE A 169 -8.48 6.25 8.28
C ILE A 169 -8.62 7.13 9.52
N SER A 170 -9.43 8.19 9.44
CA SER A 170 -9.66 9.12 10.55
C SER A 170 -10.18 8.40 11.80
N ASN A 171 -11.21 7.57 11.65
CA ASN A 171 -11.79 6.81 12.76
C ASN A 171 -10.79 5.85 13.39
N GLN A 172 -10.00 5.16 12.58
CA GLN A 172 -9.00 4.22 13.06
C GLN A 172 -7.87 4.92 13.79
N ASN A 173 -7.33 6.00 13.22
CA ASN A 173 -6.23 6.74 13.80
C ASN A 173 -6.61 7.37 15.14
N SER A 174 -7.83 7.92 15.24
CA SER A 174 -8.36 8.44 16.51
C SER A 174 -8.36 7.37 17.61
N LYS A 175 -8.79 6.15 17.29
CA LYS A 175 -8.77 5.04 18.26
C LYS A 175 -7.35 4.66 18.67
N LEU A 176 -6.44 4.58 17.71
CA LEU A 176 -5.05 4.21 17.97
C LEU A 176 -4.36 5.25 18.86
N LYS A 177 -4.63 6.54 18.64
CA LYS A 177 -4.13 7.63 19.51
C LYS A 177 -4.73 7.52 20.92
N ILE A 178 -6.04 7.35 21.03
CA ILE A 178 -6.74 7.37 22.34
C ILE A 178 -6.46 6.12 23.18
N HIS A 179 -6.53 4.93 22.57
CA HIS A 179 -6.50 3.69 23.34
C HIS A 179 -5.13 3.01 23.39
N TYR A 180 -4.20 3.37 22.48
CA TYR A 180 -2.87 2.76 22.39
C TYR A 180 -1.74 3.78 22.41
N SER A 181 -2.08 5.08 22.59
CA SER A 181 -1.12 6.19 22.64
C SER A 181 -0.13 6.22 21.46
N ILE A 182 -0.61 5.84 20.26
CA ILE A 182 0.22 5.80 19.05
C ILE A 182 0.26 7.21 18.46
N GLU A 183 1.30 7.97 18.77
CA GLU A 183 1.44 9.37 18.35
C GLU A 183 2.65 9.61 17.45
N GLY A 184 3.73 8.88 17.63
CA GLY A 184 5.01 9.11 16.97
C GLY A 184 5.65 7.88 16.32
N PRO A 185 6.73 8.10 15.55
CA PRO A 185 7.41 7.08 14.75
C PRO A 185 8.12 5.99 15.57
N GLU A 186 8.27 6.18 16.86
CA GLU A 186 8.79 5.19 17.82
C GLU A 186 7.86 3.97 17.93
N HIS A 187 6.55 4.16 17.73
CA HIS A 187 5.58 3.08 17.76
C HIS A 187 5.55 2.33 16.41
N TYR A 188 5.62 1.01 16.47
CA TYR A 188 5.56 0.18 15.26
C TYR A 188 4.32 0.49 14.40
N ALA A 189 3.16 0.62 15.02
CA ALA A 189 1.91 0.84 14.31
C ALA A 189 1.81 2.22 13.62
N TRP A 190 2.53 3.21 14.11
CA TRP A 190 2.49 4.58 13.57
C TRP A 190 2.77 4.58 12.06
N ARG A 191 3.79 3.87 11.62
CA ARG A 191 4.23 3.82 10.23
C ARG A 191 3.19 3.30 9.25
N TYR A 192 2.26 2.48 9.74
CA TYR A 192 1.21 1.87 8.91
C TYR A 192 -0.16 2.54 9.07
N THR A 193 -0.32 3.43 10.04
CA THR A 193 -1.61 4.01 10.43
C THR A 193 -1.53 5.53 10.58
N VAL A 194 -1.22 6.03 11.76
CA VAL A 194 -1.23 7.46 12.09
C VAL A 194 -0.25 8.26 11.23
N GLY A 195 0.89 7.71 10.90
CA GLY A 195 1.90 8.37 10.05
C GLY A 195 1.38 8.75 8.67
N ARG A 196 0.35 8.05 8.15
CA ARG A 196 -0.30 8.43 6.88
C ARG A 196 -0.93 9.82 6.91
N GLU A 197 -1.38 10.32 8.07
CA GLU A 197 -1.92 11.67 8.19
C GLU A 197 -0.88 12.75 7.83
N LEU A 198 0.36 12.53 8.25
CA LEU A 198 1.46 13.45 7.93
C LEU A 198 1.69 13.53 6.42
N ILE A 199 1.70 12.38 5.76
CA ILE A 199 1.91 12.30 4.31
C ILE A 199 0.72 12.90 3.56
N LEU A 200 -0.52 12.54 3.93
CA LEU A 200 -1.73 13.10 3.32
C LEU A 200 -1.76 14.63 3.46
N ARG A 201 -1.44 15.16 4.64
CA ARG A 201 -1.37 16.61 4.86
C ARG A 201 -0.31 17.28 3.98
N SER A 202 0.85 16.64 3.76
CA SER A 202 1.87 17.15 2.83
C SER A 202 1.37 17.23 1.38
N LEU A 203 0.44 16.34 1.02
CA LEU A 203 -0.26 16.33 -0.28
C LEU A 203 -1.49 17.28 -0.32
N LYS A 204 -1.72 18.08 0.73
CA LYS A 204 -2.89 18.96 0.88
C LYS A 204 -4.22 18.20 0.97
N ILE A 205 -4.17 16.98 1.48
CA ILE A 205 -5.36 16.13 1.71
C ILE A 205 -5.63 16.11 3.21
N GLU A 206 -6.75 16.71 3.61
CA GLU A 206 -7.21 16.70 5.00
C GLU A 206 -8.13 15.51 5.24
N LEU A 207 -7.95 14.86 6.39
CA LEU A 207 -8.85 13.80 6.83
C LEU A 207 -10.10 14.44 7.50
N PRO A 208 -11.28 13.84 7.34
CA PRO A 208 -12.47 14.31 8.02
C PRO A 208 -12.38 14.10 9.55
N GLU A 209 -13.21 14.79 10.30
CA GLU A 209 -13.32 14.55 11.75
C GLU A 209 -13.69 13.10 12.05
N PRO A 210 -13.05 12.47 13.06
CA PRO A 210 -13.32 11.09 13.40
C PRO A 210 -14.71 10.91 13.97
N LYS A 211 -15.38 9.84 13.58
CA LYS A 211 -16.66 9.42 14.11
C LYS A 211 -16.49 8.27 15.10
N ALA A 212 -17.28 8.26 16.15
CA ALA A 212 -17.29 7.17 17.12
C ALA A 212 -17.57 5.82 16.42
N SER A 213 -16.76 4.84 16.69
CA SER A 213 -16.90 3.50 16.12
C SER A 213 -16.50 2.44 17.14
N ARG A 214 -17.30 1.39 17.28
CA ARG A 214 -17.03 0.24 18.15
C ARG A 214 -16.18 -0.86 17.48
N SER A 215 -15.87 -0.72 16.20
CA SER A 215 -15.08 -1.71 15.47
C SER A 215 -13.70 -1.86 16.08
N ARG A 216 -13.25 -3.09 16.27
CA ARG A 216 -11.87 -3.44 16.67
C ARG A 216 -11.00 -3.83 15.48
N SER A 217 -11.47 -3.60 14.26
CA SER A 217 -10.70 -3.91 13.07
C SER A 217 -9.49 -3.00 12.94
N LEU A 218 -8.35 -3.61 12.64
CA LEU A 218 -7.12 -2.94 12.23
C LEU A 218 -6.90 -2.99 10.70
N ARG A 219 -7.94 -3.29 9.94
CA ARG A 219 -7.87 -3.16 8.49
C ARG A 219 -7.43 -1.75 8.13
N LEU A 220 -6.46 -1.66 7.25
CA LEU A 220 -5.96 -0.36 6.78
C LEU A 220 -6.88 0.25 5.71
N THR A 221 -7.68 -0.60 5.07
CA THR A 221 -8.69 -0.24 4.06
C THR A 221 -10.10 -0.53 4.60
N SER A 222 -11.02 0.38 4.32
CA SER A 222 -12.45 0.17 4.64
C SER A 222 -12.98 -1.12 3.98
N PRO A 223 -13.79 -1.93 4.68
CA PRO A 223 -14.47 -3.06 4.07
C PRO A 223 -15.36 -2.66 2.89
N ASP A 224 -15.87 -1.43 2.90
CA ASP A 224 -16.81 -0.91 1.90
C ASP A 224 -16.11 -0.40 0.62
N LEU A 225 -14.78 -0.51 0.55
CA LEU A 225 -14.01 -0.06 -0.61
C LEU A 225 -13.92 -1.12 -1.72
N LEU A 226 -13.99 -2.42 -1.37
CA LEU A 226 -13.75 -3.57 -2.24
C LEU A 226 -14.96 -4.48 -2.36
#